data_31edb1e0a3b38fef007f4601bbeb106d
#
_entry.id   31edb1e0a3b38fef007f4601bbeb106d
#
_cell.length_a   1.000
_cell.length_b   1.000
_cell.length_c   1.000
_cell.angle_alpha   90.00
_cell.angle_beta   90.00
_cell.angle_gamma   90.00
#
_symmetry.space_group_name_H-M   'P 1'
#
loop_
_entity.id
_entity.type
_entity.pdbx_description
1 polymer ?
#
loop_
_entity_poly.entity_id
_entity_poly.type
_entity_poly.pdbx_seq_one_letter_code
_entity_poly.pdbx_strand_id
1 'polypeptide(L)'
;MNLKKIYLIIYIISFSFLLGDDVSFRGKTSEQLMSQPIPLAFTNMVMNNYNILPSQINPQRGTFLIIAPDGIIQYLGDFVSFKNSQGFDVDVIALSEAGESASLIKSTIANKLAEDPMLEYVLLLGDVDGFASFPSFYYGPENDVSDQKYTHILGDDNIPDVFIGRLSIDSLSDLAVIMAKTMQYVKNPLLYDSDWLSRGLIVAGNYSNSYPIPITPKWTSYWLRDELLNYGYNQIDTVFYPPVQQGAPYIIPSINNGVGIVNYRGWGDANGWHYPEFHTDDVNDLNNGWLTPVFFSWVCNSNDFANNVDPCSSESV
;
A
#
# COMPACT_ATOMS: atom_id res chain seq x y z
N MET A 1 50.10 14.48 -29.24
CA MET A 1 48.66 14.65 -29.11
C MET A 1 48.39 16.00 -28.53
N ASN A 2 47.66 16.85 -29.22
CA ASN A 2 47.62 18.32 -28.99
C ASN A 2 46.76 18.60 -27.74
N LEU A 3 47.30 19.29 -26.72
CA LEU A 3 46.61 19.58 -25.45
C LEU A 3 45.19 20.18 -25.68
N LYS A 4 44.99 20.95 -26.71
CA LYS A 4 43.68 21.50 -27.09
C LYS A 4 42.65 20.46 -27.46
N LYS A 5 43.05 19.30 -27.97
CA LYS A 5 42.14 18.17 -28.25
C LYS A 5 41.74 17.42 -27.01
N ILE A 6 42.61 17.34 -25.99
CA ILE A 6 42.34 16.71 -24.70
C ILE A 6 41.31 17.56 -23.92
N TYR A 7 41.43 18.87 -23.91
CA TYR A 7 40.46 19.75 -23.26
C TYR A 7 39.08 19.70 -23.93
N LEU A 8 39.01 19.56 -25.24
CA LEU A 8 37.76 19.46 -25.98
C LEU A 8 37.06 18.11 -25.67
N ILE A 9 37.80 17.01 -25.55
CA ILE A 9 37.25 15.71 -25.22
C ILE A 9 36.77 15.70 -23.77
N ILE A 10 37.51 16.28 -22.82
CA ILE A 10 37.09 16.41 -21.42
C ILE A 10 35.83 17.29 -21.29
N TYR A 11 35.72 18.34 -22.08
CA TYR A 11 34.54 19.23 -22.08
C TYR A 11 33.30 18.54 -22.67
N ILE A 12 33.48 17.74 -23.73
CA ILE A 12 32.38 16.95 -24.29
C ILE A 12 31.93 15.83 -23.33
N ILE A 13 32.86 15.17 -22.65
CA ILE A 13 32.53 14.13 -21.62
C ILE A 13 31.88 14.80 -20.40
N SER A 14 32.36 15.96 -19.95
CA SER A 14 31.74 16.69 -18.83
C SER A 14 30.33 17.23 -19.18
N PHE A 15 30.11 17.61 -20.45
CA PHE A 15 28.78 18.06 -20.89
C PHE A 15 27.79 16.89 -21.08
N SER A 16 28.29 15.71 -21.42
CA SER A 16 27.45 14.49 -21.47
C SER A 16 27.02 14.00 -20.07
N PHE A 17 27.79 14.33 -19.03
CA PHE A 17 27.42 14.08 -17.64
C PHE A 17 26.54 15.18 -17.03
N LEU A 18 26.36 16.32 -17.72
CA LEU A 18 25.49 17.43 -17.29
C LEU A 18 24.14 17.47 -18.01
N LEU A 19 23.99 16.70 -19.08
CA LEU A 19 22.70 16.27 -19.58
C LEU A 19 22.34 15.07 -18.70
N GLY A 20 21.83 15.32 -17.52
CA GLY A 20 21.22 14.28 -16.72
C GLY A 20 20.23 13.55 -17.61
N ASP A 21 20.33 12.23 -17.72
CA ASP A 21 19.27 11.44 -18.28
C ASP A 21 17.99 11.92 -17.60
N ASP A 22 17.00 12.23 -18.41
CA ASP A 22 15.69 12.66 -17.94
C ASP A 22 15.22 11.58 -16.98
N VAL A 23 15.27 11.87 -15.68
CA VAL A 23 15.06 10.84 -14.66
C VAL A 23 13.65 10.31 -14.85
N SER A 24 13.55 9.17 -15.51
CA SER A 24 12.26 8.56 -15.81
C SER A 24 11.67 8.02 -14.51
N PHE A 25 10.52 8.53 -14.12
CA PHE A 25 9.73 7.92 -13.07
C PHE A 25 9.08 6.65 -13.63
N ARG A 26 9.56 5.48 -13.21
CA ARG A 26 9.08 4.17 -13.69
C ARG A 26 9.10 4.00 -15.20
N GLY A 27 10.17 4.41 -15.84
CA GLY A 27 10.32 4.34 -17.29
C GLY A 27 9.57 5.43 -18.07
N LYS A 28 8.85 6.32 -17.38
CA LYS A 28 8.13 7.44 -18.00
C LYS A 28 8.98 8.69 -17.99
N THR A 29 9.09 9.35 -19.13
CA THR A 29 9.79 10.64 -19.22
C THR A 29 8.94 11.75 -18.61
N SER A 30 9.59 12.87 -18.21
CA SER A 30 8.87 14.06 -17.75
C SER A 30 7.86 14.55 -18.80
N GLU A 31 8.18 14.45 -20.08
CA GLU A 31 7.28 14.82 -21.18
C GLU A 31 6.04 13.90 -21.22
N GLN A 32 6.21 12.60 -21.06
CA GLN A 32 5.10 11.65 -20.99
C GLN A 32 4.21 11.91 -19.78
N LEU A 33 4.80 12.18 -18.61
CA LEU A 33 4.06 12.51 -17.40
C LEU A 33 3.25 13.81 -17.55
N MET A 34 3.81 14.82 -18.22
CA MET A 34 3.19 16.13 -18.44
C MET A 34 2.15 16.13 -19.56
N SER A 35 2.17 15.17 -20.46
CA SER A 35 1.27 15.10 -21.63
C SER A 35 -0.07 14.41 -21.37
N GLN A 36 -0.20 13.73 -20.24
CA GLN A 36 -1.44 13.00 -19.92
C GLN A 36 -2.59 13.95 -19.60
N PRO A 37 -3.79 13.70 -20.12
CA PRO A 37 -4.96 14.49 -19.79
C PRO A 37 -5.35 14.27 -18.32
N ILE A 38 -5.69 15.34 -17.64
CA ILE A 38 -6.19 15.26 -16.27
C ILE A 38 -7.64 14.73 -16.32
N PRO A 39 -8.00 13.71 -15.52
CA PRO A 39 -9.34 13.19 -15.48
C PRO A 39 -10.41 14.29 -15.24
N LEU A 40 -11.48 14.28 -16.01
CA LEU A 40 -12.51 15.32 -15.95
C LEU A 40 -13.13 15.46 -14.56
N ALA A 41 -13.32 14.35 -13.84
CA ALA A 41 -13.84 14.35 -12.49
C ALA A 41 -12.94 15.12 -11.52
N PHE A 42 -11.62 14.95 -11.62
CA PHE A 42 -10.64 15.70 -10.83
C PHE A 42 -10.65 17.19 -11.20
N THR A 43 -10.61 17.49 -12.49
CA THR A 43 -10.68 18.88 -12.99
C THR A 43 -11.92 19.59 -12.45
N ASN A 44 -13.10 18.95 -12.54
CA ASN A 44 -14.34 19.52 -12.02
C ASN A 44 -14.31 19.72 -10.50
N MET A 45 -13.75 18.76 -9.75
CA MET A 45 -13.59 18.86 -8.29
C MET A 45 -12.72 20.05 -7.91
N VAL A 46 -11.57 20.21 -8.55
CA VAL A 46 -10.63 21.31 -8.26
C VAL A 46 -11.24 22.67 -8.65
N MET A 47 -11.90 22.75 -9.80
CA MET A 47 -12.57 23.98 -10.22
C MET A 47 -13.68 24.37 -9.24
N ASN A 48 -14.53 23.43 -8.87
CA ASN A 48 -15.71 23.70 -8.03
C ASN A 48 -15.34 24.00 -6.58
N ASN A 49 -14.33 23.34 -6.03
CA ASN A 49 -13.99 23.45 -4.62
C ASN A 49 -12.91 24.51 -4.34
N TYR A 50 -12.01 24.75 -5.30
CA TYR A 50 -10.84 25.60 -5.08
C TYR A 50 -10.75 26.77 -6.05
N ASN A 51 -11.68 26.86 -7.00
CA ASN A 51 -11.70 27.89 -8.05
C ASN A 51 -10.38 27.99 -8.85
N ILE A 52 -9.74 26.83 -9.06
CA ILE A 52 -8.51 26.70 -9.83
C ILE A 52 -8.87 26.35 -11.27
N LEU A 53 -8.36 27.10 -12.23
CA LEU A 53 -8.62 26.82 -13.65
C LEU A 53 -7.87 25.55 -14.11
N PRO A 54 -8.41 24.79 -15.07
CA PRO A 54 -7.76 23.60 -15.61
C PRO A 54 -6.30 23.83 -16.07
N SER A 55 -6.03 25.00 -16.64
CA SER A 55 -4.68 25.40 -17.07
C SER A 55 -3.67 25.62 -15.92
N GLN A 56 -4.15 25.71 -14.70
CA GLN A 56 -3.32 25.89 -13.49
C GLN A 56 -3.10 24.56 -12.76
N ILE A 57 -3.81 23.50 -13.19
CA ILE A 57 -3.69 22.17 -12.60
C ILE A 57 -2.54 21.47 -13.34
N ASN A 58 -1.53 21.08 -12.59
CA ASN A 58 -0.40 20.30 -13.10
C ASN A 58 -0.20 19.00 -12.28
N PRO A 59 -1.20 18.26 -11.91
CA PRO A 59 -1.05 16.98 -11.27
C PRO A 59 -1.01 15.90 -12.32
N GLN A 60 -0.02 15.07 -12.21
CA GLN A 60 0.11 13.88 -13.02
C GLN A 60 0.00 12.69 -12.08
N ARG A 61 -1.20 12.18 -11.94
CA ARG A 61 -1.43 10.89 -11.31
C ARG A 61 -1.63 9.87 -12.40
N GLY A 62 -0.96 8.74 -12.28
CA GLY A 62 -1.01 7.68 -13.27
C GLY A 62 -2.39 7.03 -13.39
N THR A 63 -2.49 6.05 -14.25
CA THR A 63 -3.67 5.20 -14.39
C THR A 63 -3.77 4.23 -13.22
N PHE A 64 -4.99 4.05 -12.74
CA PHE A 64 -5.37 3.16 -11.65
C PHE A 64 -6.23 2.03 -12.21
N LEU A 65 -5.65 0.85 -12.40
CA LEU A 65 -6.35 -0.33 -12.91
C LEU A 65 -7.01 -1.08 -11.74
N ILE A 66 -8.29 -1.38 -11.86
CA ILE A 66 -9.02 -2.26 -10.94
C ILE A 66 -9.38 -3.54 -11.68
N ILE A 67 -9.03 -4.68 -11.12
CA ILE A 67 -9.47 -5.99 -11.62
C ILE A 67 -10.34 -6.64 -10.55
N ALA A 68 -11.58 -6.96 -10.90
CA ALA A 68 -12.57 -7.45 -9.96
C ALA A 68 -13.40 -8.59 -10.53
N PRO A 69 -13.90 -9.53 -9.70
CA PRO A 69 -14.92 -10.47 -10.12
C PRO A 69 -16.13 -9.77 -10.74
N ASP A 70 -16.71 -10.35 -11.78
CA ASP A 70 -17.77 -9.73 -12.61
C ASP A 70 -18.94 -9.22 -11.77
N GLY A 71 -19.38 -10.00 -10.78
CA GLY A 71 -20.47 -9.64 -9.88
C GLY A 71 -20.19 -8.46 -8.95
N ILE A 72 -18.93 -8.09 -8.75
CA ILE A 72 -18.49 -7.01 -7.85
C ILE A 72 -18.47 -5.66 -8.56
N ILE A 73 -18.19 -5.61 -9.86
CA ILE A 73 -17.96 -4.37 -10.62
C ILE A 73 -19.09 -3.35 -10.44
N GLN A 74 -20.33 -3.79 -10.40
CA GLN A 74 -21.51 -2.91 -10.26
C GLN A 74 -21.50 -2.09 -8.95
N TYR A 75 -20.74 -2.50 -7.93
CA TYR A 75 -20.66 -1.83 -6.63
C TYR A 75 -19.46 -0.87 -6.52
N LEU A 76 -18.62 -0.75 -7.55
CA LEU A 76 -17.39 0.06 -7.51
C LEU A 76 -17.59 1.53 -7.90
N GLY A 77 -18.80 1.93 -8.34
CA GLY A 77 -19.04 3.25 -8.92
C GLY A 77 -18.59 4.43 -8.04
N ASP A 78 -18.89 4.39 -6.73
CA ASP A 78 -18.48 5.43 -5.79
C ASP A 78 -16.96 5.46 -5.57
N PHE A 79 -16.31 4.29 -5.52
CA PHE A 79 -14.87 4.20 -5.36
C PHE A 79 -14.14 4.68 -6.62
N VAL A 80 -14.61 4.30 -7.81
CA VAL A 80 -14.10 4.79 -9.10
C VAL A 80 -14.22 6.31 -9.16
N SER A 81 -15.39 6.85 -8.84
CA SER A 81 -15.62 8.29 -8.81
C SER A 81 -14.70 9.01 -7.82
N PHE A 82 -14.47 8.39 -6.66
CA PHE A 82 -13.55 8.90 -5.65
C PHE A 82 -12.10 8.92 -6.17
N LYS A 83 -11.61 7.84 -6.78
CA LYS A 83 -10.26 7.78 -7.35
C LYS A 83 -10.08 8.77 -8.50
N ASN A 84 -11.06 8.90 -9.38
CA ASN A 84 -11.07 9.94 -10.42
C ASN A 84 -10.99 11.35 -9.80
N SER A 85 -11.71 11.61 -8.72
CA SER A 85 -11.65 12.91 -8.02
C SER A 85 -10.28 13.19 -7.39
N GLN A 86 -9.45 12.18 -7.19
CA GLN A 86 -8.08 12.29 -6.72
C GLN A 86 -7.06 12.54 -7.86
N GLY A 87 -7.50 12.53 -9.11
CA GLY A 87 -6.67 12.79 -10.29
C GLY A 87 -6.17 11.54 -11.00
N PHE A 88 -6.62 10.35 -10.61
CA PHE A 88 -6.31 9.13 -11.35
C PHE A 88 -7.23 8.97 -12.56
N ASP A 89 -6.71 8.40 -13.63
CA ASP A 89 -7.52 7.79 -14.67
C ASP A 89 -7.80 6.34 -14.26
N VAL A 90 -9.07 5.99 -14.11
CA VAL A 90 -9.46 4.69 -13.53
C VAL A 90 -10.01 3.78 -14.62
N ASP A 91 -9.33 2.66 -14.83
CA ASP A 91 -9.78 1.58 -15.70
C ASP A 91 -10.28 0.39 -14.86
N VAL A 92 -11.39 -0.23 -15.23
CA VAL A 92 -11.98 -1.36 -14.51
C VAL A 92 -12.15 -2.52 -15.48
N ILE A 93 -11.58 -3.66 -15.14
CA ILE A 93 -11.65 -4.88 -15.96
C ILE A 93 -12.30 -6.00 -15.14
N ALA A 94 -13.22 -6.73 -15.74
CA ALA A 94 -13.79 -7.93 -15.17
C ALA A 94 -12.75 -9.07 -15.10
N LEU A 95 -12.83 -9.90 -14.08
CA LEU A 95 -11.93 -11.05 -13.94
C LEU A 95 -12.07 -12.01 -15.11
N SER A 96 -13.29 -12.22 -15.62
CA SER A 96 -13.56 -13.03 -16.83
C SER A 96 -12.85 -12.49 -18.07
N GLU A 97 -12.63 -11.19 -18.17
CA GLU A 97 -11.90 -10.53 -19.24
C GLU A 97 -10.38 -10.55 -18.99
N ALA A 98 -9.96 -10.33 -17.74
CA ALA A 98 -8.56 -10.35 -17.35
C ALA A 98 -7.92 -11.75 -17.42
N GLY A 99 -8.73 -12.80 -17.25
CA GLY A 99 -8.34 -14.22 -17.26
C GLY A 99 -8.52 -14.90 -15.89
N GLU A 100 -8.73 -16.21 -15.94
CA GLU A 100 -9.08 -17.04 -14.80
C GLU A 100 -7.87 -17.63 -14.04
N SER A 101 -6.66 -17.21 -14.37
CA SER A 101 -5.44 -17.66 -13.70
C SER A 101 -4.48 -16.52 -13.43
N ALA A 102 -3.66 -16.66 -12.41
CA ALA A 102 -2.67 -15.64 -12.05
C ALA A 102 -1.75 -15.27 -13.22
N SER A 103 -1.36 -16.24 -14.05
CA SER A 103 -0.52 -15.98 -15.22
C SER A 103 -1.25 -15.18 -16.31
N LEU A 104 -2.54 -15.43 -16.56
CA LEU A 104 -3.33 -14.67 -17.52
C LEU A 104 -3.57 -13.24 -17.03
N ILE A 105 -3.94 -13.07 -15.77
CA ILE A 105 -4.11 -11.75 -15.14
C ILE A 105 -2.81 -10.94 -15.24
N LYS A 106 -1.65 -11.57 -14.92
CA LYS A 106 -0.35 -10.92 -15.10
C LYS A 106 -0.13 -10.48 -16.56
N SER A 107 -0.48 -11.31 -17.53
CA SER A 107 -0.35 -10.95 -18.95
C SER A 107 -1.26 -9.78 -19.31
N THR A 108 -2.46 -9.71 -18.76
CA THR A 108 -3.38 -8.59 -18.95
C THR A 108 -2.81 -7.30 -18.36
N ILE A 109 -2.24 -7.33 -17.15
CA ILE A 109 -1.56 -6.16 -16.54
C ILE A 109 -0.38 -5.72 -17.43
N ALA A 110 0.42 -6.67 -17.93
CA ALA A 110 1.54 -6.38 -18.82
C ALA A 110 1.11 -5.72 -20.14
N ASN A 111 0.03 -6.21 -20.74
CA ASN A 111 -0.54 -5.62 -21.96
C ASN A 111 -1.06 -4.20 -21.70
N LYS A 112 -1.75 -3.99 -20.57
CA LYS A 112 -2.22 -2.67 -20.17
C LYS A 112 -1.07 -1.69 -19.94
N LEU A 113 0.00 -2.12 -19.29
CA LEU A 113 1.20 -1.28 -19.11
C LEU A 113 1.86 -0.94 -20.45
N ALA A 114 1.86 -1.87 -21.42
CA ALA A 114 2.41 -1.63 -22.75
C ALA A 114 1.54 -0.66 -23.58
N GLU A 115 0.21 -0.73 -23.42
CA GLU A 115 -0.75 0.16 -24.08
C GLU A 115 -0.78 1.55 -23.42
N ASP A 116 -0.71 1.59 -22.09
CA ASP A 116 -0.70 2.80 -21.29
C ASP A 116 0.52 2.83 -20.34
N PRO A 117 1.61 3.48 -20.74
CA PRO A 117 2.80 3.65 -19.89
C PRO A 117 2.55 4.45 -18.60
N MET A 118 1.37 5.06 -18.47
CA MET A 118 0.96 5.76 -17.24
C MET A 118 0.31 4.83 -16.22
N LEU A 119 0.10 3.54 -16.52
CA LEU A 119 -0.36 2.57 -15.55
C LEU A 119 0.62 2.50 -14.38
N GLU A 120 0.16 2.89 -13.23
CA GLU A 120 0.98 2.97 -12.02
C GLU A 120 0.47 2.09 -10.89
N TYR A 121 -0.85 2.01 -10.75
CA TYR A 121 -1.50 1.29 -9.66
C TYR A 121 -2.42 0.20 -10.19
N VAL A 122 -2.33 -0.97 -9.57
CA VAL A 122 -3.22 -2.11 -9.82
C VAL A 122 -3.87 -2.50 -8.51
N LEU A 123 -5.20 -2.56 -8.49
CA LEU A 123 -5.99 -3.03 -7.36
C LEU A 123 -6.70 -4.32 -7.74
N LEU A 124 -6.44 -5.37 -6.99
CA LEU A 124 -7.10 -6.66 -7.10
C LEU A 124 -8.21 -6.72 -6.05
N LEU A 125 -9.41 -7.12 -6.46
CA LEU A 125 -10.52 -7.30 -5.53
C LEU A 125 -10.85 -8.78 -5.39
N GLY A 126 -10.84 -9.26 -4.18
CA GLY A 126 -11.21 -10.62 -3.81
C GLY A 126 -10.12 -11.38 -3.11
N ASP A 127 -10.51 -12.43 -2.43
CA ASP A 127 -9.64 -13.40 -1.82
C ASP A 127 -9.29 -14.52 -2.81
N VAL A 128 -8.47 -15.50 -2.42
CA VAL A 128 -8.11 -16.64 -3.29
C VAL A 128 -9.25 -17.64 -3.46
N ASP A 129 -10.21 -17.65 -2.56
CA ASP A 129 -11.40 -18.51 -2.61
C ASP A 129 -12.69 -17.75 -2.25
N GLY A 130 -13.74 -18.43 -1.83
CA GLY A 130 -14.97 -17.85 -1.31
C GLY A 130 -15.81 -17.07 -2.34
N PHE A 131 -16.51 -16.07 -1.84
CA PHE A 131 -17.51 -15.27 -2.56
C PHE A 131 -16.92 -14.48 -3.74
N ALA A 132 -15.73 -13.93 -3.57
CA ALA A 132 -15.05 -13.09 -4.53
C ALA A 132 -13.70 -13.70 -4.92
N SER A 133 -13.70 -14.98 -5.30
CA SER A 133 -12.46 -15.70 -5.61
C SER A 133 -11.66 -15.01 -6.70
N PHE A 134 -10.38 -14.74 -6.39
CA PHE A 134 -9.43 -14.05 -7.27
C PHE A 134 -8.05 -14.74 -7.20
N PRO A 135 -7.52 -15.28 -8.29
CA PRO A 135 -6.26 -16.04 -8.29
C PRO A 135 -5.06 -15.25 -7.76
N SER A 136 -4.07 -15.96 -7.20
CA SER A 136 -2.78 -15.43 -6.82
C SER A 136 -1.65 -16.40 -7.15
N PHE A 137 -0.40 -15.99 -6.91
CA PHE A 137 0.77 -16.85 -7.04
C PHE A 137 1.15 -17.45 -5.70
N TYR A 138 1.77 -18.63 -5.77
CA TYR A 138 2.24 -19.36 -4.60
C TYR A 138 3.74 -19.62 -4.68
N TYR A 139 4.41 -19.68 -3.53
CA TYR A 139 5.85 -19.76 -3.41
C TYR A 139 6.32 -20.71 -2.32
N GLY A 140 7.53 -21.20 -2.51
CA GLY A 140 8.24 -21.97 -1.51
C GLY A 140 7.63 -23.32 -1.19
N PRO A 141 8.20 -24.05 -0.24
CA PRO A 141 7.71 -25.38 0.17
C PRO A 141 6.45 -25.34 1.03
N GLU A 142 6.16 -24.18 1.62
CA GLU A 142 4.96 -23.96 2.45
C GLU A 142 3.78 -23.47 1.64
N ASN A 143 4.00 -23.21 0.34
CA ASN A 143 2.98 -22.75 -0.61
C ASN A 143 2.38 -21.39 -0.20
N ASP A 144 3.23 -20.48 0.29
CA ASP A 144 2.82 -19.14 0.69
C ASP A 144 2.26 -18.33 -0.48
N VAL A 145 1.15 -17.62 -0.27
CA VAL A 145 0.51 -16.79 -1.27
C VAL A 145 1.21 -15.44 -1.41
N SER A 146 1.29 -14.91 -2.64
CA SER A 146 1.81 -13.57 -2.86
C SER A 146 1.41 -12.98 -4.20
N ASP A 147 1.00 -11.72 -4.20
CA ASP A 147 0.70 -10.95 -5.42
C ASP A 147 1.95 -10.30 -6.04
N GLN A 148 3.13 -10.43 -5.44
CA GLN A 148 4.36 -9.79 -5.91
C GLN A 148 4.66 -10.08 -7.39
N LYS A 149 4.43 -11.32 -7.87
CA LYS A 149 4.68 -11.69 -9.27
C LYS A 149 3.88 -10.90 -10.30
N TYR A 150 2.74 -10.36 -9.92
CA TYR A 150 1.97 -9.50 -10.83
C TYR A 150 2.72 -8.23 -11.20
N THR A 151 3.65 -7.78 -10.34
CA THR A 151 4.37 -6.52 -10.52
C THR A 151 5.65 -6.63 -11.35
N HIS A 152 6.19 -7.84 -11.53
CA HIS A 152 7.43 -8.08 -12.30
C HIS A 152 7.08 -8.28 -13.77
N ILE A 153 7.00 -7.21 -14.53
CA ILE A 153 6.47 -7.18 -15.91
C ILE A 153 7.58 -6.94 -16.92
N LEU A 154 8.43 -5.96 -16.68
CA LEU A 154 9.49 -5.54 -17.59
C LEU A 154 10.84 -6.11 -17.14
N GLY A 155 11.65 -6.56 -18.10
CA GLY A 155 12.98 -7.10 -17.77
C GLY A 155 12.93 -8.49 -17.13
N ASP A 156 14.05 -8.87 -16.51
CA ASP A 156 14.25 -10.15 -15.79
C ASP A 156 14.89 -9.85 -14.42
N ASP A 157 14.26 -8.95 -13.70
CA ASP A 157 14.67 -8.56 -12.35
C ASP A 157 13.51 -8.71 -11.34
N ASN A 158 13.76 -8.33 -10.09
CA ASN A 158 12.78 -8.38 -9.01
C ASN A 158 12.28 -6.98 -8.60
N ILE A 159 12.43 -5.99 -9.47
CA ILE A 159 11.96 -4.63 -9.23
C ILE A 159 10.51 -4.52 -9.71
N PRO A 160 9.58 -4.08 -8.86
CA PRO A 160 8.20 -3.87 -9.28
C PRO A 160 8.06 -2.76 -10.33
N ASP A 161 7.31 -3.03 -11.41
CA ASP A 161 7.00 -2.07 -12.46
C ASP A 161 5.71 -1.30 -12.19
N VAL A 162 4.82 -1.83 -11.36
CA VAL A 162 3.57 -1.21 -10.92
C VAL A 162 3.41 -1.38 -9.42
N PHE A 163 2.68 -0.49 -8.78
CA PHE A 163 2.19 -0.73 -7.42
C PHE A 163 0.99 -1.65 -7.45
N ILE A 164 0.96 -2.63 -6.57
CA ILE A 164 -0.16 -3.53 -6.45
C ILE A 164 -0.72 -3.55 -5.03
N GLY A 165 -2.02 -3.68 -4.91
CA GLY A 165 -2.73 -3.92 -3.66
C GLY A 165 -3.88 -4.87 -3.87
N ARG A 166 -4.28 -5.56 -2.81
CA ARG A 166 -5.46 -6.41 -2.79
C ARG A 166 -6.44 -5.91 -1.73
N LEU A 167 -7.72 -5.90 -2.06
CA LEU A 167 -8.79 -5.88 -1.09
C LEU A 167 -9.34 -7.30 -1.01
N SER A 168 -8.91 -8.03 0.00
CA SER A 168 -9.46 -9.35 0.29
C SER A 168 -10.85 -9.16 0.89
N ILE A 169 -11.84 -9.84 0.35
CA ILE A 169 -13.23 -9.68 0.73
C ILE A 169 -13.99 -11.00 0.61
N ASP A 170 -14.79 -11.34 1.61
CA ASP A 170 -15.68 -12.49 1.64
C ASP A 170 -17.14 -12.12 1.45
N SER A 171 -17.44 -10.83 1.49
CA SER A 171 -18.80 -10.33 1.33
C SER A 171 -18.86 -8.92 0.74
N LEU A 172 -20.06 -8.53 0.28
CA LEU A 172 -20.31 -7.12 -0.10
C LEU A 172 -20.24 -6.18 1.10
N SER A 173 -20.45 -6.68 2.32
CA SER A 173 -20.29 -5.89 3.54
C SER A 173 -18.84 -5.49 3.75
N ASP A 174 -17.91 -6.41 3.56
CA ASP A 174 -16.46 -6.16 3.71
C ASP A 174 -16.02 -5.14 2.67
N LEU A 175 -16.42 -5.32 1.40
CA LEU A 175 -16.17 -4.34 0.36
C LEU A 175 -16.64 -2.94 0.76
N ALA A 176 -17.88 -2.84 1.25
CA ALA A 176 -18.46 -1.55 1.66
C ALA A 176 -17.68 -0.93 2.83
N VAL A 177 -17.29 -1.72 3.83
CA VAL A 177 -16.52 -1.26 4.99
C VAL A 177 -15.13 -0.78 4.58
N ILE A 178 -14.38 -1.58 3.79
CA ILE A 178 -13.03 -1.24 3.35
C ILE A 178 -13.04 0.02 2.48
N MET A 179 -13.99 0.11 1.54
CA MET A 179 -14.14 1.31 0.70
C MET A 179 -14.51 2.53 1.53
N ALA A 180 -15.42 2.39 2.51
CA ALA A 180 -15.81 3.49 3.38
C ALA A 180 -14.63 3.97 4.26
N LYS A 181 -13.86 3.06 4.87
CA LYS A 181 -12.63 3.38 5.63
C LYS A 181 -11.66 4.17 4.75
N THR A 182 -11.35 3.66 3.55
CA THR A 182 -10.41 4.29 2.61
C THR A 182 -10.87 5.69 2.19
N MET A 183 -12.15 5.85 1.84
CA MET A 183 -12.68 7.14 1.42
C MET A 183 -12.75 8.14 2.56
N GLN A 184 -13.19 7.70 3.75
CA GLN A 184 -13.28 8.56 4.94
C GLN A 184 -11.91 9.05 5.40
N TYR A 185 -10.91 8.16 5.41
CA TYR A 185 -9.52 8.50 5.75
C TYR A 185 -8.98 9.66 4.89
N VAL A 186 -9.32 9.68 3.61
CA VAL A 186 -8.83 10.73 2.69
C VAL A 186 -9.70 11.98 2.70
N LYS A 187 -11.05 11.81 2.74
CA LYS A 187 -11.98 12.94 2.64
C LYS A 187 -12.07 13.77 3.90
N ASN A 188 -12.13 13.11 5.05
CA ASN A 188 -12.44 13.76 6.33
C ASN A 188 -11.62 13.16 7.49
N PRO A 189 -10.30 13.09 7.39
CA PRO A 189 -9.48 12.40 8.41
C PRO A 189 -9.59 13.02 9.81
N LEU A 190 -9.87 14.32 9.89
CA LEU A 190 -9.90 15.06 11.15
C LEU A 190 -11.33 15.33 11.69
N LEU A 191 -12.34 14.63 11.15
CA LEU A 191 -13.73 14.90 11.50
C LEU A 191 -14.05 14.67 12.98
N TYR A 192 -13.45 13.63 13.58
CA TYR A 192 -13.77 13.19 14.95
C TYR A 192 -12.69 13.57 15.97
N ASP A 193 -11.46 13.70 15.53
CA ASP A 193 -10.31 14.10 16.34
C ASP A 193 -9.28 14.78 15.43
N SER A 194 -8.80 15.96 15.82
CA SER A 194 -7.83 16.70 15.01
C SER A 194 -6.40 16.15 15.13
N ASP A 195 -6.11 15.42 16.19
CA ASP A 195 -4.73 15.09 16.57
C ASP A 195 -4.34 13.63 16.39
N TRP A 196 -5.32 12.75 16.10
CA TRP A 196 -5.06 11.31 16.00
C TRP A 196 -4.00 10.94 14.95
N LEU A 197 -3.92 11.68 13.84
CA LEU A 197 -2.90 11.46 12.80
C LEU A 197 -1.48 11.79 13.26
N SER A 198 -1.35 12.60 14.31
CA SER A 198 -0.06 12.95 14.91
C SER A 198 0.36 12.04 16.07
N ARG A 199 -0.45 11.02 16.37
CA ARG A 199 -0.13 9.98 17.35
C ARG A 199 0.23 8.69 16.63
N GLY A 200 1.03 7.85 17.26
CA GLY A 200 1.44 6.56 16.72
C GLY A 200 1.61 5.49 17.77
N LEU A 201 1.54 4.25 17.36
CA LEU A 201 1.83 3.08 18.18
C LEU A 201 2.95 2.27 17.53
N ILE A 202 4.00 2.01 18.30
CA ILE A 202 5.09 1.12 17.87
C ILE A 202 5.12 -0.09 18.80
N VAL A 203 4.92 -1.26 18.19
CA VAL A 203 4.96 -2.54 18.85
C VAL A 203 6.20 -3.29 18.38
N ALA A 204 6.98 -3.82 19.31
CA ALA A 204 8.17 -4.57 18.97
C ALA A 204 8.41 -5.72 19.94
N GLY A 205 8.82 -6.82 19.40
CA GLY A 205 9.10 -7.97 20.20
C GLY A 205 10.13 -8.90 19.64
N ASN A 206 9.96 -10.10 20.06
CA ASN A 206 10.93 -11.16 19.88
C ASN A 206 10.55 -12.04 18.69
N TYR A 207 11.54 -12.70 18.10
CA TYR A 207 11.30 -13.78 17.14
C TYR A 207 11.05 -15.14 17.84
N SER A 208 11.31 -15.20 19.14
CA SER A 208 11.00 -16.37 19.96
C SER A 208 11.14 -15.97 21.44
N ASN A 209 10.55 -16.71 22.35
CA ASN A 209 10.70 -16.50 23.79
C ASN A 209 11.89 -17.29 24.39
N SER A 210 12.71 -17.92 23.57
CA SER A 210 13.93 -18.63 23.99
C SER A 210 15.17 -17.74 23.89
N TYR A 211 16.16 -18.02 24.74
CA TYR A 211 17.45 -17.30 24.73
C TYR A 211 18.40 -17.81 23.63
N PRO A 212 19.23 -16.91 23.05
CA PRO A 212 19.28 -15.48 23.27
C PRO A 212 18.12 -14.76 22.61
N ILE A 213 17.51 -13.80 23.33
CA ILE A 213 16.39 -13.01 22.81
C ILE A 213 16.93 -11.98 21.80
N PRO A 214 16.45 -11.94 20.55
CA PRO A 214 16.87 -10.93 19.58
C PRO A 214 16.43 -9.53 20.01
N ILE A 215 17.36 -8.58 20.02
CA ILE A 215 17.10 -7.20 20.41
C ILE A 215 16.91 -6.26 19.23
N THR A 216 17.24 -6.70 18.02
CA THR A 216 17.13 -5.90 16.80
C THR A 216 15.73 -5.33 16.56
N PRO A 217 14.62 -6.06 16.72
CA PRO A 217 13.28 -5.50 16.56
C PRO A 217 13.05 -4.29 17.47
N LYS A 218 13.47 -4.35 18.73
CA LYS A 218 13.33 -3.24 19.68
C LYS A 218 14.21 -2.05 19.30
N TRP A 219 15.47 -2.28 18.94
CA TRP A 219 16.38 -1.20 18.57
C TRP A 219 15.90 -0.43 17.34
N THR A 220 15.49 -1.13 16.30
CA THR A 220 14.91 -0.48 15.11
C THR A 220 13.63 0.27 15.45
N SER A 221 12.85 -0.22 16.40
CA SER A 221 11.60 0.42 16.84
C SER A 221 11.86 1.64 17.73
N TYR A 222 12.90 1.66 18.58
CA TYR A 222 13.33 2.86 19.26
C TYR A 222 13.78 3.95 18.29
N TRP A 223 14.60 3.57 17.30
CA TRP A 223 15.00 4.50 16.24
C TRP A 223 13.80 5.05 15.49
N LEU A 224 12.86 4.21 15.05
CA LEU A 224 11.64 4.65 14.35
C LEU A 224 10.80 5.60 15.22
N ARG A 225 10.63 5.30 16.50
CA ARG A 225 9.95 6.21 17.45
C ARG A 225 10.59 7.59 17.45
N ASP A 226 11.91 7.62 17.59
CA ASP A 226 12.65 8.88 17.70
C ASP A 226 12.56 9.66 16.38
N GLU A 227 12.62 8.98 15.22
CA GLU A 227 12.43 9.62 13.91
C GLU A 227 11.01 10.18 13.73
N LEU A 228 9.97 9.46 14.14
CA LEU A 228 8.60 9.95 14.06
C LEU A 228 8.38 11.18 14.95
N LEU A 229 8.93 11.19 16.18
CA LEU A 229 8.88 12.35 17.06
C LEU A 229 9.65 13.54 16.46
N ASN A 230 10.82 13.32 15.87
CA ASN A 230 11.59 14.34 15.16
C ASN A 230 10.86 14.86 13.91
N TYR A 231 10.08 14.04 13.25
CA TYR A 231 9.28 14.42 12.09
C TYR A 231 8.06 15.25 12.45
N GLY A 232 7.64 15.22 13.72
CA GLY A 232 6.55 16.05 14.21
C GLY A 232 5.34 15.30 14.77
N TYR A 233 5.46 13.99 15.00
CA TYR A 233 4.46 13.28 15.78
C TYR A 233 4.46 13.80 17.23
N ASN A 234 3.27 13.99 17.79
CA ASN A 234 3.13 14.55 19.13
C ASN A 234 3.29 13.48 20.23
N GLN A 235 2.88 12.26 19.93
CA GLN A 235 2.92 11.14 20.86
C GLN A 235 3.15 9.83 20.13
N ILE A 236 4.07 9.02 20.64
CA ILE A 236 4.30 7.65 20.17
C ILE A 236 4.22 6.72 21.36
N ASP A 237 3.17 5.94 21.41
CA ASP A 237 3.02 4.85 22.38
C ASP A 237 3.93 3.68 22.00
N THR A 238 4.41 2.94 22.98
CA THR A 238 5.30 1.81 22.75
C THR A 238 4.89 0.59 23.57
N VAL A 239 4.80 -0.57 22.91
CA VAL A 239 4.54 -1.86 23.53
C VAL A 239 5.64 -2.83 23.13
N PHE A 240 6.60 -3.06 24.04
CA PHE A 240 7.82 -3.80 23.75
C PHE A 240 8.00 -5.04 24.61
N TYR A 241 8.42 -6.12 23.98
CA TYR A 241 8.82 -7.37 24.60
C TYR A 241 10.28 -7.72 24.23
N PRO A 242 11.13 -8.24 25.12
CA PRO A 242 10.99 -8.27 26.56
C PRO A 242 11.13 -6.88 27.21
N PRO A 243 10.98 -6.67 28.54
CA PRO A 243 11.09 -7.66 29.61
C PRO A 243 9.78 -8.33 30.02
N VAL A 244 8.64 -7.74 29.67
CA VAL A 244 7.32 -8.26 30.05
C VAL A 244 6.51 -8.43 28.77
N GLN A 245 5.78 -9.52 28.66
CA GLN A 245 4.82 -9.68 27.59
C GLN A 245 3.63 -8.77 27.88
N GLN A 246 3.59 -7.70 27.13
CA GLN A 246 2.48 -6.76 27.06
C GLN A 246 1.88 -6.95 25.69
N GLY A 247 0.64 -7.34 25.60
CA GLY A 247 -0.02 -7.60 24.32
C GLY A 247 -1.27 -6.75 24.16
N ALA A 248 -2.35 -7.37 23.70
CA ALA A 248 -3.63 -6.74 23.45
C ALA A 248 -4.10 -5.78 24.54
N PRO A 249 -3.97 -6.03 25.86
CA PRO A 249 -4.35 -5.09 26.92
C PRO A 249 -3.65 -3.73 26.88
N TYR A 250 -2.53 -3.61 26.17
CA TYR A 250 -1.79 -2.36 25.99
C TYR A 250 -1.91 -1.81 24.56
N ILE A 251 -2.10 -2.68 23.58
CA ILE A 251 -2.25 -2.31 22.17
C ILE A 251 -3.63 -1.70 21.92
N ILE A 252 -4.69 -2.39 22.35
CA ILE A 252 -6.09 -1.99 22.15
C ILE A 252 -6.37 -0.57 22.68
N PRO A 253 -5.99 -0.19 23.92
CA PRO A 253 -6.23 1.16 24.40
C PRO A 253 -5.55 2.25 23.57
N SER A 254 -4.34 2.00 23.07
CA SER A 254 -3.62 2.96 22.22
C SER A 254 -4.35 3.16 20.89
N ILE A 255 -4.78 2.07 20.23
CA ILE A 255 -5.54 2.15 18.99
C ILE A 255 -6.89 2.83 19.20
N ASN A 256 -7.62 2.46 20.26
CA ASN A 256 -8.92 3.03 20.58
C ASN A 256 -8.86 4.52 20.92
N ASN A 257 -7.73 5.00 21.44
CA ASN A 257 -7.48 6.44 21.65
C ASN A 257 -7.20 7.19 20.35
N GLY A 258 -7.06 6.49 19.23
CA GLY A 258 -6.76 7.02 17.91
C GLY A 258 -5.27 7.28 17.69
N VAL A 259 -4.71 6.52 16.76
CA VAL A 259 -3.33 6.67 16.25
C VAL A 259 -3.35 6.65 14.73
N GLY A 260 -2.53 7.45 14.07
CA GLY A 260 -2.45 7.50 12.61
C GLY A 260 -1.62 6.35 12.03
N ILE A 261 -0.72 5.78 12.82
CA ILE A 261 0.18 4.71 12.40
C ILE A 261 0.33 3.66 13.50
N VAL A 262 0.29 2.40 13.12
CA VAL A 262 0.66 1.25 13.95
C VAL A 262 1.78 0.51 13.24
N ASN A 263 2.91 0.33 13.91
CA ASN A 263 4.04 -0.39 13.35
C ASN A 263 4.45 -1.54 14.26
N TYR A 264 4.49 -2.74 13.73
CA TYR A 264 4.96 -3.94 14.42
C TYR A 264 6.19 -4.53 13.76
N ARG A 265 7.15 -4.92 14.58
CA ARG A 265 8.28 -5.75 14.18
C ARG A 265 8.57 -6.81 15.23
N GLY A 266 8.51 -8.08 14.83
CA GLY A 266 8.69 -9.20 15.72
C GLY A 266 8.51 -10.53 15.00
N TRP A 267 7.76 -11.43 15.61
CA TRP A 267 7.34 -12.68 15.02
C TRP A 267 5.82 -12.77 14.98
N GLY A 268 5.28 -13.33 13.91
CA GLY A 268 3.85 -13.53 13.72
C GLY A 268 3.58 -14.60 12.68
N ASP A 269 2.31 -14.87 12.49
CA ASP A 269 1.76 -15.76 11.47
C ASP A 269 0.39 -15.25 11.03
N ALA A 270 -0.40 -16.08 10.34
CA ALA A 270 -1.73 -15.71 9.87
C ALA A 270 -2.69 -15.30 11.01
N ASN A 271 -2.51 -15.81 12.23
CA ASN A 271 -3.30 -15.42 13.39
C ASN A 271 -2.89 -14.07 14.00
N GLY A 272 -1.71 -13.53 13.66
CA GLY A 272 -1.25 -12.23 14.14
C GLY A 272 0.11 -12.23 14.79
N TRP A 273 0.30 -11.30 15.73
CA TRP A 273 1.58 -11.05 16.41
C TRP A 273 1.67 -11.89 17.70
N HIS A 274 2.82 -12.50 17.93
CA HIS A 274 2.97 -13.41 19.07
C HIS A 274 3.77 -12.83 20.24
N TYR A 275 4.68 -11.91 20.00
CA TYR A 275 5.53 -11.34 21.06
C TYR A 275 5.79 -9.86 20.79
N PRO A 276 4.97 -8.95 21.33
CA PRO A 276 3.76 -9.12 22.16
C PRO A 276 2.58 -9.67 21.35
N GLU A 277 1.66 -10.37 22.03
CA GLU A 277 0.48 -10.94 21.42
C GLU A 277 -0.55 -9.89 21.00
N PHE A 278 -1.00 -9.99 19.74
CA PHE A 278 -2.17 -9.30 19.22
C PHE A 278 -2.68 -10.13 18.04
N HIS A 279 -3.78 -10.83 18.26
CA HIS A 279 -4.32 -11.82 17.34
C HIS A 279 -5.62 -11.35 16.68
N THR A 280 -6.11 -12.10 15.70
CA THR A 280 -7.37 -11.82 15.01
C THR A 280 -8.55 -11.62 15.97
N ASP A 281 -8.64 -12.42 17.05
CA ASP A 281 -9.68 -12.27 18.07
C ASP A 281 -9.58 -10.92 18.79
N ASP A 282 -8.38 -10.41 19.03
CA ASP A 282 -8.16 -9.12 19.72
C ASP A 282 -8.61 -7.93 18.86
N VAL A 283 -8.62 -8.07 17.52
CA VAL A 283 -9.09 -7.03 16.60
C VAL A 283 -10.58 -6.77 16.81
N ASN A 284 -11.36 -7.78 17.16
CA ASN A 284 -12.79 -7.63 17.44
C ASN A 284 -13.08 -6.78 18.69
N ASP A 285 -12.10 -6.60 19.58
CA ASP A 285 -12.19 -5.75 20.77
C ASP A 285 -11.82 -4.28 20.49
N LEU A 286 -11.42 -3.95 19.25
CA LEU A 286 -11.16 -2.56 18.85
C LEU A 286 -12.45 -1.76 18.78
N ASN A 287 -12.40 -0.54 19.29
CA ASN A 287 -13.51 0.42 19.29
C ASN A 287 -13.03 1.82 18.91
N ASN A 288 -12.22 1.91 17.88
CA ASN A 288 -11.62 3.14 17.37
C ASN A 288 -12.50 3.92 16.37
N GLY A 289 -13.63 3.36 15.98
CA GLY A 289 -14.56 3.99 15.04
C GLY A 289 -13.89 4.36 13.70
N TRP A 290 -13.93 5.64 13.35
CA TRP A 290 -13.32 6.15 12.11
C TRP A 290 -11.85 6.59 12.27
N LEU A 291 -11.25 6.37 13.42
CA LEU A 291 -9.83 6.62 13.64
C LEU A 291 -9.02 5.40 13.18
N THR A 292 -8.96 5.20 11.88
CA THR A 292 -8.44 3.98 11.23
C THR A 292 -6.96 4.13 10.87
N PRO A 293 -6.04 3.58 11.68
CA PRO A 293 -4.60 3.74 11.44
C PRO A 293 -4.13 2.96 10.20
N VAL A 294 -2.98 3.37 9.68
CA VAL A 294 -2.23 2.54 8.73
C VAL A 294 -1.39 1.54 9.52
N PHE A 295 -1.57 0.26 9.26
CA PHE A 295 -0.82 -0.83 9.88
C PHE A 295 0.40 -1.22 9.03
N PHE A 296 1.56 -1.28 9.67
CA PHE A 296 2.78 -1.87 9.12
C PHE A 296 3.17 -3.09 9.94
N SER A 297 2.97 -4.26 9.39
CA SER A 297 3.29 -5.55 10.01
C SER A 297 4.51 -6.16 9.30
N TRP A 298 5.69 -6.05 9.94
CA TRP A 298 6.96 -6.53 9.39
C TRP A 298 7.30 -7.91 9.97
N VAL A 299 6.45 -8.88 9.65
CA VAL A 299 6.55 -10.25 10.15
C VAL A 299 6.17 -11.25 9.06
N CYS A 300 6.45 -12.53 9.31
CA CYS A 300 6.07 -13.63 8.43
C CYS A 300 4.54 -13.81 8.42
N ASN A 301 4.00 -14.15 7.28
CA ASN A 301 2.65 -14.72 7.05
C ASN A 301 1.45 -13.99 7.69
N SER A 302 1.62 -12.76 8.19
CA SER A 302 0.48 -11.98 8.73
C SER A 302 -0.51 -11.55 7.64
N ASN A 303 -0.12 -11.65 6.37
CA ASN A 303 -0.94 -11.38 5.19
C ASN A 303 -1.02 -12.64 4.29
N ASP A 304 -1.10 -13.79 4.88
CA ASP A 304 -1.31 -15.05 4.18
C ASP A 304 -2.81 -15.29 3.99
N PHE A 305 -3.40 -14.56 3.04
CA PHE A 305 -4.83 -14.59 2.70
C PHE A 305 -5.27 -15.89 2.00
N ALA A 306 -4.40 -16.90 1.91
CA ALA A 306 -4.73 -18.26 1.49
C ALA A 306 -4.59 -19.27 2.64
N ASN A 307 -4.51 -18.78 3.88
CA ASN A 307 -4.34 -19.61 5.07
C ASN A 307 -5.67 -20.22 5.54
N ASN A 308 -5.58 -21.29 6.35
CA ASN A 308 -6.75 -21.85 7.03
C ASN A 308 -7.26 -20.96 8.18
N VAL A 309 -6.49 -19.98 8.62
CA VAL A 309 -6.94 -18.88 9.50
C VAL A 309 -7.51 -17.81 8.58
N ASP A 310 -8.81 -17.76 8.48
CA ASP A 310 -9.56 -16.89 7.59
C ASP A 310 -10.70 -16.21 8.38
N PRO A 311 -10.74 -14.86 8.43
CA PRO A 311 -9.75 -13.92 7.89
C PRO A 311 -8.38 -14.01 8.60
N CYS A 312 -7.30 -13.87 7.84
CA CYS A 312 -5.97 -13.73 8.42
C CYS A 312 -5.80 -12.37 9.13
N SER A 313 -4.69 -12.18 9.85
CA SER A 313 -4.48 -10.99 10.68
C SER A 313 -4.59 -9.67 9.91
N SER A 314 -4.10 -9.59 8.68
CA SER A 314 -4.17 -8.36 7.89
C SER A 314 -5.54 -8.12 7.24
N GLU A 315 -6.36 -9.14 7.10
CA GLU A 315 -7.74 -9.03 6.62
C GLU A 315 -8.69 -8.58 7.74
N SER A 316 -8.34 -8.91 8.99
CA SER A 316 -9.12 -8.58 10.19
C SER A 316 -9.03 -7.10 10.57
N VAL A 317 -7.93 -6.41 10.26
CA VAL A 317 -7.71 -4.98 10.59
C VAL A 317 -8.17 -4.05 9.45
#